data_134583b3d2c967eb199426f8a5794cbb
#
_entry.id   134583b3d2c967eb199426f8a5794cbb
#
_cell.length_a   1.000
_cell.length_b   1.000
_cell.length_c   1.000
_cell.angle_alpha   90.00
_cell.angle_beta   90.00
_cell.angle_gamma   90.00
#
_symmetry.space_group_name_H-M   'P 1'
#
loop_
_entity.id
_entity.type
_entity.pdbx_description
1 polymer ?
#
loop_
_entity_poly.entity_id
_entity_poly.type
_entity_poly.pdbx_seq_one_letter_code
_entity_poly.pdbx_strand_id
1 'polypeptide(L)'
;MLQNIKIEGYKSIKKMDLKLSPINILIGSNGVGKSNFISFFKLVNNIYEQRLQQYSLKSGVDNLLHYGRKNTNEIKGYLNFGNNAYEFNLLPTDEGAFFIGREDSLLNYQTQYSKTFYDENIKESQIKGSSTQRNKYLSEHLESYKIYHFHDTSSSAPLRTKANTNDNRMLKEDGGNLPAYLYYLQEKH
;
A
#
# COMPACT_ATOMS: atom_id res chain seq x y z
N MET A 1 14.32 -0.95 2.18
CA MET A 1 13.52 0.27 2.48
C MET A 1 13.07 0.88 1.16
N LEU A 2 11.83 1.40 1.08
CA LEU A 2 11.31 2.09 -0.10
C LEU A 2 12.07 3.41 -0.32
N GLN A 3 12.64 3.58 -1.52
CA GLN A 3 13.47 4.75 -1.89
C GLN A 3 12.77 5.68 -2.88
N ASN A 4 11.91 5.13 -3.73
CA ASN A 4 11.15 5.92 -4.69
C ASN A 4 9.79 5.26 -4.95
N ILE A 5 8.78 6.09 -5.14
CA ILE A 5 7.43 5.67 -5.49
C ILE A 5 6.90 6.50 -6.65
N LYS A 6 6.33 5.82 -7.65
CA LYS A 6 5.58 6.48 -8.73
C LYS A 6 4.14 5.99 -8.69
N ILE A 7 3.22 6.94 -8.83
CA ILE A 7 1.78 6.69 -8.83
C ILE A 7 1.17 7.46 -9.99
N GLU A 8 0.37 6.79 -10.80
CA GLU A 8 -0.39 7.44 -11.86
C GLU A 8 -1.85 6.96 -11.80
N GLY A 9 -2.78 7.88 -12.01
CA GLY A 9 -4.20 7.58 -12.17
C GLY A 9 -4.95 7.20 -10.90
N TYR A 10 -4.45 7.53 -9.70
CA TYR A 10 -5.05 7.11 -8.44
C TYR A 10 -5.70 8.27 -7.67
N LYS A 11 -7.01 8.22 -7.45
CA LYS A 11 -7.79 9.23 -6.71
C LYS A 11 -7.46 10.66 -7.15
N SER A 12 -6.95 11.52 -6.24
CA SER A 12 -6.51 12.88 -6.59
C SER A 12 -5.13 12.94 -7.27
N ILE A 13 -4.43 11.84 -7.36
CA ILE A 13 -3.07 11.78 -7.89
C ILE A 13 -3.13 11.43 -9.37
N LYS A 14 -2.98 12.43 -10.25
CA LYS A 14 -2.88 12.21 -11.69
C LYS A 14 -1.57 11.53 -12.03
N LYS A 15 -0.45 12.11 -11.53
CA LYS A 15 0.91 11.59 -11.71
C LYS A 15 1.81 12.12 -10.61
N MET A 16 2.56 11.23 -9.99
CA MET A 16 3.54 11.56 -8.95
C MET A 16 4.78 10.68 -9.10
N ASP A 17 5.94 11.27 -8.90
CA ASP A 17 7.23 10.60 -8.76
C ASP A 17 7.95 11.19 -7.54
N LEU A 18 8.08 10.42 -6.47
CA LEU A 18 8.56 10.91 -5.18
C LEU A 18 9.71 10.04 -4.68
N LYS A 19 10.86 10.66 -4.43
CA LYS A 19 11.95 10.05 -3.67
C LYS A 19 11.63 10.12 -2.19
N LEU A 20 11.85 9.01 -1.49
CA LEU A 20 11.54 8.86 -0.09
C LEU A 20 12.82 8.76 0.75
N SER A 21 12.75 9.34 1.94
CA SER A 21 13.74 9.24 3.02
C SER A 21 13.26 8.23 4.08
N PRO A 22 14.10 7.84 5.06
CA PRO A 22 13.66 6.96 6.16
C PRO A 22 12.45 7.51 6.93
N ILE A 23 12.34 8.84 7.06
CA ILE A 23 11.21 9.54 7.67
C ILE A 23 10.72 10.59 6.66
N ASN A 24 9.43 10.57 6.38
CA ASN A 24 8.78 11.52 5.48
C ASN A 24 7.57 12.15 6.19
N ILE A 25 7.46 13.45 6.15
CA ILE A 25 6.37 14.21 6.78
C ILE A 25 5.56 14.89 5.68
N LEU A 26 4.27 14.56 5.60
CA LEU A 26 3.34 15.16 4.65
C LEU A 26 2.61 16.34 5.31
N ILE A 27 2.87 17.55 4.84
CA ILE A 27 2.23 18.78 5.32
C ILE A 27 1.40 19.39 4.19
N GLY A 28 0.28 19.99 4.54
CA GLY A 28 -0.59 20.66 3.59
C GLY A 28 -2.02 20.80 4.10
N SER A 29 -2.83 21.62 3.44
CA SER A 29 -4.24 21.84 3.76
C SER A 29 -5.08 20.56 3.61
N ASN A 30 -6.31 20.58 4.17
CA ASN A 30 -7.25 19.49 3.96
C ASN A 30 -7.62 19.40 2.47
N GLY A 31 -7.79 18.17 1.97
CA GLY A 31 -8.14 17.93 0.57
C GLY A 31 -6.97 17.90 -0.42
N VAL A 32 -5.73 18.28 -0.04
CA VAL A 32 -4.57 18.33 -0.95
C VAL A 32 -4.07 16.95 -1.43
N GLY A 33 -4.60 15.85 -0.87
CA GLY A 33 -4.25 14.50 -1.32
C GLY A 33 -3.35 13.69 -0.38
N LYS A 34 -2.98 14.20 0.81
CA LYS A 34 -2.15 13.47 1.80
C LYS A 34 -2.71 12.08 2.13
N SER A 35 -4.00 12.02 2.46
CA SER A 35 -4.68 10.76 2.77
C SER A 35 -4.79 9.84 1.54
N ASN A 36 -4.87 10.40 0.34
CA ASN A 36 -4.87 9.62 -0.90
C ASN A 36 -3.51 8.96 -1.14
N PHE A 37 -2.42 9.69 -0.89
CA PHE A 37 -1.08 9.12 -0.93
C PHE A 37 -0.92 7.96 0.07
N ILE A 38 -1.32 8.16 1.33
CA ILE A 38 -1.27 7.08 2.35
C ILE A 38 -2.17 5.91 1.94
N SER A 39 -3.38 6.18 1.42
CA SER A 39 -4.31 5.13 1.00
C SER A 39 -3.80 4.29 -0.20
N PHE A 40 -2.83 4.80 -0.96
CA PHE A 40 -2.17 4.02 -2.00
C PHE A 40 -1.42 2.80 -1.44
N PHE A 41 -0.80 2.94 -0.29
CA PHE A 41 -0.16 1.79 0.39
C PHE A 41 -1.20 0.74 0.83
N LYS A 42 -2.43 1.17 1.14
CA LYS A 42 -3.53 0.22 1.40
C LYS A 42 -3.92 -0.55 0.13
N LEU A 43 -3.95 0.12 -1.02
CA LEU A 43 -4.16 -0.55 -2.31
C LEU A 43 -3.05 -1.56 -2.58
N VAL A 44 -1.77 -1.16 -2.45
CA VAL A 44 -0.61 -2.05 -2.64
C VAL A 44 -0.68 -3.27 -1.72
N ASN A 45 -1.02 -3.07 -0.45
CA ASN A 45 -1.18 -4.18 0.50
C ASN A 45 -2.31 -5.13 0.08
N ASN A 46 -3.45 -4.62 -0.41
CA ASN A 46 -4.55 -5.47 -0.88
C ASN A 46 -4.18 -6.22 -2.18
N ILE A 47 -3.38 -5.63 -3.06
CA ILE A 47 -2.81 -6.35 -4.23
C ILE A 47 -1.94 -7.50 -3.74
N TYR A 48 -0.94 -7.21 -2.90
CA TYR A 48 -0.02 -8.21 -2.36
C TYR A 48 -0.74 -9.34 -1.61
N GLU A 49 -1.75 -8.99 -0.78
CA GLU A 49 -2.53 -9.94 0.01
C GLU A 49 -3.57 -10.73 -0.80
N GLN A 50 -3.58 -10.59 -2.14
CA GLN A 50 -4.55 -11.25 -3.02
C GLN A 50 -6.00 -10.95 -2.65
N ARG A 51 -6.29 -9.68 -2.38
CA ARG A 51 -7.62 -9.16 -2.02
C ARG A 51 -8.06 -8.01 -2.93
N LEU A 52 -7.45 -7.91 -4.12
CA LEU A 52 -7.72 -6.81 -5.06
C LEU A 52 -9.19 -6.79 -5.48
N GLN A 53 -9.78 -7.95 -5.79
CA GLN A 53 -11.18 -8.03 -6.20
C GLN A 53 -12.09 -7.50 -5.09
N GLN A 54 -11.96 -8.02 -3.88
CA GLN A 54 -12.76 -7.59 -2.74
C GLN A 54 -12.58 -6.11 -2.43
N TYR A 55 -11.34 -5.62 -2.46
CA TYR A 55 -11.01 -4.23 -2.18
C TYR A 55 -11.60 -3.29 -3.23
N SER A 56 -11.48 -3.61 -4.52
CA SER A 56 -11.99 -2.78 -5.61
C SER A 56 -13.51 -2.71 -5.62
N LEU A 57 -14.20 -3.84 -5.44
CA LEU A 57 -15.66 -3.89 -5.34
C LEU A 57 -16.19 -3.08 -4.14
N LYS A 58 -15.54 -3.21 -2.97
CA LYS A 58 -15.92 -2.47 -1.76
C LYS A 58 -15.68 -0.97 -1.89
N SER A 59 -14.56 -0.57 -2.49
CA SER A 59 -14.16 0.84 -2.59
C SER A 59 -14.83 1.57 -3.75
N GLY A 60 -15.24 0.83 -4.77
CA GLY A 60 -15.70 1.35 -6.05
C GLY A 60 -14.54 1.78 -6.96
N VAL A 61 -14.47 1.21 -8.15
CA VAL A 61 -13.39 1.49 -9.12
C VAL A 61 -13.31 2.97 -9.47
N ASP A 62 -14.48 3.63 -9.69
CA ASP A 62 -14.53 5.05 -10.01
C ASP A 62 -14.00 5.95 -8.89
N ASN A 63 -14.11 5.53 -7.62
CA ASN A 63 -13.55 6.24 -6.47
C ASN A 63 -12.03 6.04 -6.33
N LEU A 64 -11.49 4.99 -6.93
CA LEU A 64 -10.06 4.69 -6.91
C LEU A 64 -9.33 5.29 -8.12
N LEU A 65 -9.98 5.39 -9.27
CA LEU A 65 -9.44 6.05 -10.46
C LEU A 65 -9.45 7.58 -10.31
N HIS A 66 -8.45 8.22 -10.90
CA HIS A 66 -8.35 9.68 -10.93
C HIS A 66 -9.50 10.28 -11.77
N TYR A 67 -10.46 10.91 -11.07
CA TYR A 67 -11.72 11.41 -11.64
C TYR A 67 -12.57 10.34 -12.36
N GLY A 68 -12.45 9.06 -11.95
CA GLY A 68 -13.26 7.97 -12.46
C GLY A 68 -12.92 7.48 -13.86
N ARG A 69 -13.58 6.42 -14.32
CA ARG A 69 -13.33 5.73 -15.60
C ARG A 69 -13.50 6.62 -16.85
N LYS A 70 -14.25 7.70 -16.75
CA LYS A 70 -14.41 8.65 -17.87
C LYS A 70 -13.13 9.43 -18.17
N ASN A 71 -12.24 9.60 -17.18
CA ASN A 71 -11.03 10.40 -17.31
C ASN A 71 -9.75 9.57 -17.21
N THR A 72 -9.82 8.41 -16.59
CA THR A 72 -8.65 7.58 -16.30
C THR A 72 -9.02 6.11 -16.49
N ASN A 73 -8.30 5.42 -17.33
CA ASN A 73 -8.56 4.03 -17.69
C ASN A 73 -7.63 3.03 -17.00
N GLU A 74 -6.66 3.48 -16.22
CA GLU A 74 -5.73 2.60 -15.48
C GLU A 74 -5.13 3.29 -14.26
N ILE A 75 -4.68 2.49 -13.29
CA ILE A 75 -3.80 2.92 -12.21
C ILE A 75 -2.44 2.26 -12.41
N LYS A 76 -1.37 3.04 -12.35
CA LYS A 76 0.01 2.51 -12.36
C LYS A 76 0.68 2.75 -11.03
N GLY A 77 1.39 1.73 -10.56
CA GLY A 77 2.23 1.78 -9.38
C GLY A 77 3.63 1.29 -9.67
N TYR A 78 4.62 2.02 -9.15
CA TYR A 78 6.03 1.60 -9.15
C TYR A 78 6.64 1.90 -7.79
N LEU A 79 7.22 0.87 -7.16
CA LEU A 79 7.85 0.95 -5.85
C LEU A 79 9.29 0.45 -5.97
N ASN A 80 10.27 1.32 -5.65
CA ASN A 80 11.68 0.99 -5.73
C ASN A 80 12.28 0.84 -4.32
N PHE A 81 12.90 -0.31 -4.07
CA PHE A 81 13.56 -0.68 -2.81
C PHE A 81 15.09 -0.72 -2.93
N GLY A 82 15.65 0.01 -3.90
CA GLY A 82 17.06 -0.02 -4.25
C GLY A 82 17.33 -0.99 -5.39
N ASN A 83 17.88 -2.16 -5.09
CA ASN A 83 18.16 -3.16 -6.14
C ASN A 83 16.90 -3.88 -6.65
N ASN A 84 15.82 -3.85 -5.92
CA ASN A 84 14.57 -4.46 -6.32
C ASN A 84 13.47 -3.41 -6.49
N ALA A 85 12.58 -3.64 -7.45
CA ALA A 85 11.39 -2.82 -7.60
C ALA A 85 10.19 -3.69 -7.96
N TYR A 86 9.01 -3.16 -7.66
CA TYR A 86 7.72 -3.73 -7.97
C TYR A 86 6.95 -2.75 -8.84
N GLU A 87 6.42 -3.23 -9.95
CA GLU A 87 5.64 -2.45 -10.90
C GLU A 87 4.34 -3.18 -11.24
N PHE A 88 3.24 -2.44 -11.33
CA PHE A 88 1.97 -2.99 -11.75
C PHE A 88 1.11 -1.94 -12.45
N ASN A 89 0.16 -2.40 -13.27
CA ASN A 89 -0.97 -1.60 -13.68
C ASN A 89 -2.29 -2.33 -13.41
N LEU A 90 -3.30 -1.56 -13.03
CA LEU A 90 -4.66 -2.03 -12.77
C LEU A 90 -5.60 -1.46 -13.81
N LEU A 91 -6.39 -2.32 -14.41
CA LEU A 91 -7.40 -1.96 -15.42
C LEU A 91 -8.80 -2.25 -14.88
N PRO A 92 -9.75 -1.31 -15.02
CA PRO A 92 -11.11 -1.52 -14.55
C PRO A 92 -11.86 -2.51 -15.43
N THR A 93 -12.72 -3.33 -14.80
CA THR A 93 -13.68 -4.18 -15.50
C THR A 93 -15.07 -3.54 -15.53
N ASP A 94 -15.93 -3.98 -16.45
CA ASP A 94 -17.34 -3.55 -16.47
C ASP A 94 -18.11 -3.99 -15.22
N GLU A 95 -17.66 -5.07 -14.57
CA GLU A 95 -18.23 -5.60 -13.32
C GLU A 95 -17.89 -4.76 -12.09
N GLY A 96 -17.08 -3.69 -12.23
CA GLY A 96 -16.74 -2.77 -11.16
C GLY A 96 -15.57 -3.23 -10.28
N ALA A 97 -14.79 -4.19 -10.74
CA ALA A 97 -13.54 -4.62 -10.12
C ALA A 97 -12.31 -4.14 -10.92
N PHE A 98 -11.12 -4.31 -10.39
CA PHE A 98 -9.87 -4.21 -11.15
C PHE A 98 -9.35 -5.61 -11.49
N PHE A 99 -8.65 -5.70 -12.59
CA PHE A 99 -7.69 -6.77 -12.84
C PHE A 99 -6.29 -6.18 -13.00
N ILE A 100 -5.29 -7.00 -12.79
CA ILE A 100 -3.89 -6.64 -13.00
C ILE A 100 -3.59 -6.89 -14.47
N GLY A 101 -3.45 -5.82 -15.26
CA GLY A 101 -3.11 -5.93 -16.67
C GLY A 101 -1.66 -6.35 -16.86
N ARG A 102 -0.78 -5.90 -15.94
CA ARG A 102 0.63 -6.27 -15.91
C ARG A 102 1.15 -6.22 -14.49
N GLU A 103 1.97 -7.18 -14.12
CA GLU A 103 2.69 -7.24 -12.86
C GLU A 103 4.15 -7.62 -13.12
N ASP A 104 5.10 -6.86 -12.58
CA ASP A 104 6.52 -7.11 -12.75
C ASP A 104 7.27 -7.03 -11.42
N SER A 105 8.14 -7.98 -11.18
CA SER A 105 9.23 -7.83 -10.22
C SER A 105 10.54 -7.53 -10.94
N LEU A 106 11.23 -6.48 -10.50
CA LEU A 106 12.43 -5.97 -11.15
C LEU A 106 13.62 -6.19 -10.23
N LEU A 107 14.74 -6.62 -10.79
CA LEU A 107 16.05 -6.68 -10.13
C LEU A 107 17.05 -5.88 -10.94
N ASN A 108 17.64 -4.88 -10.31
CA ASN A 108 18.77 -4.14 -10.89
C ASN A 108 20.05 -4.94 -10.64
N TYR A 109 20.60 -5.49 -11.70
CA TYR A 109 21.89 -6.14 -11.67
C TYR A 109 22.84 -5.40 -12.61
N GLN A 110 23.85 -4.70 -12.05
CA GLN A 110 24.88 -3.98 -12.80
C GLN A 110 24.31 -3.05 -13.90
N THR A 111 23.39 -2.15 -13.53
CA THR A 111 22.75 -1.18 -14.44
C THR A 111 21.69 -1.72 -15.40
N GLN A 112 21.42 -3.00 -15.42
CA GLN A 112 20.34 -3.58 -16.21
C GLN A 112 19.26 -4.15 -15.29
N TYR A 113 18.00 -3.77 -15.55
CA TYR A 113 16.85 -4.38 -14.88
C TYR A 113 16.52 -5.73 -15.54
N SER A 114 16.67 -6.80 -14.77
CA SER A 114 16.07 -8.08 -15.12
C SER A 114 14.60 -8.07 -14.65
N LYS A 115 13.68 -8.22 -15.59
CA LYS A 115 12.23 -8.29 -15.30
C LYS A 115 11.78 -9.74 -15.21
N THR A 116 10.94 -10.05 -14.24
CA THR A 116 10.11 -11.24 -14.27
C THR A 116 8.70 -10.80 -14.61
N PHE A 117 8.24 -11.22 -15.77
CA PHE A 117 6.87 -11.01 -16.21
C PHE A 117 5.99 -12.09 -15.58
N TYR A 118 4.84 -11.69 -15.12
CA TYR A 118 3.78 -12.57 -14.69
C TYR A 118 2.69 -12.63 -15.75
N ASP A 119 1.73 -13.53 -15.59
CA ASP A 119 0.57 -13.59 -16.47
C ASP A 119 -0.11 -12.21 -16.54
N GLU A 120 -0.61 -11.89 -17.71
CA GLU A 120 -1.37 -10.66 -17.93
C GLU A 120 -2.86 -10.91 -17.65
N ASN A 121 -3.58 -9.83 -17.32
CA ASN A 121 -5.02 -9.84 -17.09
C ASN A 121 -5.47 -10.80 -15.97
N ILE A 122 -4.70 -10.85 -14.90
CA ILE A 122 -4.97 -11.67 -13.71
C ILE A 122 -5.81 -10.92 -12.68
N LYS A 123 -6.61 -11.66 -11.90
CA LYS A 123 -7.48 -11.07 -10.88
C LYS A 123 -6.72 -10.70 -9.61
N GLU A 124 -5.70 -11.48 -9.26
CA GLU A 124 -4.93 -11.30 -8.02
C GLU A 124 -3.43 -11.44 -8.29
N SER A 125 -2.61 -10.83 -7.43
CA SER A 125 -1.15 -10.81 -7.55
C SER A 125 -0.53 -12.21 -7.49
N GLN A 126 0.54 -12.40 -8.26
CA GLN A 126 1.36 -13.62 -8.27
C GLN A 126 2.66 -13.47 -7.45
N ILE A 127 2.88 -12.33 -6.79
CA ILE A 127 4.08 -12.10 -5.95
C ILE A 127 4.02 -12.94 -4.67
N LYS A 128 2.88 -12.95 -3.98
CA LYS A 128 2.71 -13.68 -2.72
C LYS A 128 2.74 -15.19 -2.98
N GLY A 129 3.55 -15.89 -2.20
CA GLY A 129 3.72 -17.34 -2.32
C GLY A 129 4.69 -17.79 -3.41
N SER A 130 5.27 -16.87 -4.17
CA SER A 130 6.30 -17.19 -5.16
C SER A 130 7.60 -17.62 -4.45
N SER A 131 8.23 -18.69 -4.96
CA SER A 131 9.47 -19.23 -4.40
C SER A 131 10.74 -18.50 -4.84
N THR A 132 10.64 -17.55 -5.79
CA THR A 132 11.81 -16.84 -6.30
C THR A 132 12.42 -15.94 -5.22
N GLN A 133 13.75 -15.87 -5.14
CA GLN A 133 14.46 -15.03 -4.15
C GLN A 133 14.06 -13.55 -4.25
N ARG A 134 13.82 -13.06 -5.46
CA ARG A 134 13.36 -11.70 -5.73
C ARG A 134 12.00 -11.43 -5.10
N ASN A 135 11.05 -12.33 -5.28
CA ASN A 135 9.71 -12.16 -4.74
C ASN A 135 9.68 -12.33 -3.22
N LYS A 136 10.53 -13.17 -2.64
CA LYS A 136 10.71 -13.22 -1.19
C LYS A 136 11.15 -11.87 -0.62
N TYR A 137 12.13 -11.23 -1.26
CA TYR A 137 12.58 -9.89 -0.85
C TYR A 137 11.47 -8.83 -0.99
N LEU A 138 10.71 -8.86 -2.10
CA LEU A 138 9.57 -7.95 -2.28
C LEU A 138 8.47 -8.22 -1.26
N SER A 139 8.18 -9.50 -0.97
CA SER A 139 7.20 -9.91 0.02
C SER A 139 7.50 -9.34 1.41
N GLU A 140 8.76 -9.46 1.88
CA GLU A 140 9.20 -8.91 3.16
C GLU A 140 8.91 -7.39 3.27
N HIS A 141 9.08 -6.66 2.16
CA HIS A 141 8.82 -5.22 2.12
C HIS A 141 7.33 -4.90 2.01
N LEU A 142 6.59 -5.56 1.12
CA LEU A 142 5.17 -5.30 0.89
C LEU A 142 4.31 -5.70 2.09
N GLU A 143 4.65 -6.80 2.77
CA GLU A 143 3.97 -7.29 3.97
C GLU A 143 4.20 -6.36 5.18
N SER A 144 5.34 -5.66 5.21
CA SER A 144 5.69 -4.75 6.30
C SER A 144 4.88 -3.45 6.32
N TYR A 145 4.17 -3.11 5.25
CA TYR A 145 3.39 -1.88 5.20
C TYR A 145 2.17 -1.94 6.11
N LYS A 146 2.18 -1.12 7.15
CA LYS A 146 1.06 -0.95 8.07
C LYS A 146 0.63 0.51 8.09
N ILE A 147 -0.66 0.76 8.06
CA ILE A 147 -1.25 2.09 8.13
C ILE A 147 -1.93 2.23 9.49
N TYR A 148 -1.50 3.23 10.25
CA TYR A 148 -2.08 3.54 11.55
C TYR A 148 -2.86 4.85 11.47
N HIS A 149 -4.01 4.90 12.15
CA HIS A 149 -4.88 6.06 12.22
C HIS A 149 -5.03 6.52 13.67
N PHE A 150 -4.27 7.56 14.05
CA PHE A 150 -4.28 8.14 15.41
C PHE A 150 -5.02 9.48 15.48
N HIS A 151 -5.78 9.85 14.45
CA HIS A 151 -6.37 11.18 14.32
C HIS A 151 -7.77 11.32 14.96
N ASP A 152 -8.38 10.21 15.37
CA ASP A 152 -9.66 10.28 16.10
C ASP A 152 -9.40 10.79 17.52
N THR A 153 -9.87 12.01 17.77
CA THR A 153 -9.75 12.70 19.07
C THR A 153 -11.08 12.74 19.85
N SER A 154 -12.13 12.06 19.35
CA SER A 154 -13.42 11.98 20.04
C SER A 154 -13.29 11.29 21.40
N SER A 155 -14.25 11.51 22.28
CA SER A 155 -14.30 10.85 23.60
C SER A 155 -14.42 9.34 23.52
N SER A 156 -14.97 8.82 22.41
CA SER A 156 -15.14 7.40 22.09
C SER A 156 -13.99 6.81 21.25
N ALA A 157 -12.95 7.62 20.94
CA ALA A 157 -11.82 7.15 20.16
C ALA A 157 -11.16 5.91 20.79
N PRO A 158 -10.84 4.87 20.01
CA PRO A 158 -10.16 3.66 20.53
C PRO A 158 -8.90 4.00 21.31
N LEU A 159 -8.14 5.02 20.89
CA LEU A 159 -6.93 5.51 21.55
C LEU A 159 -7.17 6.03 22.99
N ARG A 160 -8.41 6.46 23.31
CA ARG A 160 -8.79 7.00 24.62
C ARG A 160 -9.48 5.99 25.52
N THR A 161 -9.80 4.82 25.00
CA THR A 161 -10.47 3.76 25.79
C THR A 161 -9.44 2.98 26.61
N LYS A 162 -9.93 2.35 27.69
CA LYS A 162 -9.10 1.46 28.50
C LYS A 162 -8.65 0.27 27.66
N ALA A 163 -7.35 0.09 27.51
CA ALA A 163 -6.77 -1.08 26.83
C ALA A 163 -6.50 -2.21 27.82
N ASN A 164 -6.68 -3.46 27.38
CA ASN A 164 -6.25 -4.62 28.14
C ASN A 164 -4.72 -4.71 28.06
N THR A 165 -4.03 -4.77 29.18
CA THR A 165 -2.56 -4.85 29.25
C THR A 165 -1.98 -6.06 28.53
N ASN A 166 -2.76 -7.14 28.36
CA ASN A 166 -2.34 -8.34 27.62
C ASN A 166 -2.45 -8.17 26.09
N ASP A 167 -3.11 -7.12 25.61
CA ASP A 167 -3.24 -6.79 24.18
C ASP A 167 -2.06 -5.91 23.73
N ASN A 168 -0.85 -6.43 23.83
CA ASN A 168 0.39 -5.66 23.73
C ASN A 168 1.40 -6.20 22.71
N ARG A 169 1.09 -7.31 22.01
CA ARG A 169 2.04 -7.94 21.07
C ARG A 169 2.24 -7.19 19.78
N MET A 170 1.19 -6.56 19.28
CA MET A 170 1.19 -5.78 18.04
C MET A 170 0.32 -4.55 18.21
N LEU A 171 0.79 -3.40 17.70
CA LEU A 171 0.00 -2.18 17.68
C LEU A 171 -1.17 -2.32 16.70
N LYS A 172 -2.38 -1.99 17.13
CA LYS A 172 -3.58 -1.97 16.28
C LYS A 172 -3.60 -0.76 15.36
N GLU A 173 -4.20 -0.89 14.19
CA GLU A 173 -4.28 0.17 13.19
C GLU A 173 -5.00 1.44 13.71
N ASP A 174 -5.99 1.28 14.59
CA ASP A 174 -6.76 2.37 15.22
C ASP A 174 -6.10 2.93 16.50
N GLY A 175 -4.96 2.37 16.92
CA GLY A 175 -4.26 2.77 18.14
C GLY A 175 -4.96 2.35 19.44
N GLY A 176 -6.02 1.55 19.39
CA GLY A 176 -6.82 1.20 20.58
C GLY A 176 -6.04 0.49 21.69
N ASN A 177 -4.92 -0.13 21.38
CA ASN A 177 -4.03 -0.75 22.36
C ASN A 177 -2.70 -0.03 22.56
N LEU A 178 -2.56 1.22 22.08
CA LEU A 178 -1.30 1.97 22.19
C LEU A 178 -0.75 2.03 23.62
N PRO A 179 -1.55 2.31 24.68
CA PRO A 179 -1.03 2.33 26.05
C PRO A 179 -0.43 0.98 26.49
N ALA A 180 -1.10 -0.14 26.19
CA ALA A 180 -0.62 -1.48 26.52
C ALA A 180 0.65 -1.83 25.73
N TYR A 181 0.71 -1.43 24.46
CA TYR A 181 1.88 -1.64 23.62
C TYR A 181 3.10 -0.83 24.10
N LEU A 182 2.92 0.43 24.46
CA LEU A 182 3.99 1.28 25.02
C LEU A 182 4.47 0.73 26.38
N TYR A 183 3.56 0.32 27.26
CA TYR A 183 3.92 -0.31 28.53
C TYR A 183 4.77 -1.56 28.33
N TYR A 184 4.40 -2.44 27.40
CA TYR A 184 5.18 -3.61 27.04
C TYR A 184 6.59 -3.27 26.52
N LEU A 185 6.73 -2.23 25.68
CA LEU A 185 8.03 -1.78 25.19
C LEU A 185 8.92 -1.26 26.33
N GLN A 186 8.33 -0.51 27.29
CA GLN A 186 9.03 0.03 28.45
C GLN A 186 9.56 -1.07 29.39
N GLU A 187 8.83 -2.19 29.53
CA GLU A 187 9.28 -3.33 30.35
C GLU A 187 10.38 -4.15 29.70
N LYS A 188 10.51 -4.11 28.36
CA LYS A 188 11.49 -4.90 27.62
C LYS A 188 12.78 -4.17 27.27
N HIS A 189 12.80 -2.85 27.39
CA HIS A 189 13.91 -1.96 27.06
C HIS A 189 14.24 -1.02 28.20
#